data_ad16428debac3aec2dca9945286e79ed
#
_entry.id   ad16428debac3aec2dca9945286e79ed
#
_cell.length_a   1.000
_cell.length_b   1.000
_cell.length_c   1.000
_cell.angle_alpha   90.00
_cell.angle_beta   90.00
_cell.angle_gamma   90.00
#
_symmetry.space_group_name_H-M   'P 1'
#
loop_
_entity.id
_entity.type
_entity.pdbx_description
1 polymer ?
#
loop_
_entity_poly.entity_id
_entity_poly.type
_entity_poly.pdbx_seq_one_letter_code
_entity_poly.pdbx_strand_id
1 'polypeptide(L)'
;MAVTIRDVARVAGVSVSTVSRVLNNKGTISEETKKRIHEAMEELKYVPNDFARNFANGSPRAIALVIDVADARSYANNFFNNTVFGIETAAHRNDYSLMVTNGAPNASGISGVERLILGKKVDGVILPVSIVEPEFLAKVDELKFPCVILGRIDETDVEMSWVDINNTQAGVLATRHLIQRGYRRIAFVSESRSTTFDADR
;
A
#
# COMPACT_ATOMS: atom_id res chain seq x y z
N MET A 1 2.85 -28.91 -15.00
CA MET A 1 3.75 -28.37 -13.96
C MET A 1 4.11 -26.93 -14.32
N ALA A 2 4.24 -26.06 -13.36
CA ALA A 2 4.65 -24.67 -13.66
C ALA A 2 6.13 -24.64 -14.07
N VAL A 3 6.45 -23.90 -15.13
CA VAL A 3 7.82 -23.68 -15.60
C VAL A 3 8.61 -22.90 -14.55
N THR A 4 9.84 -23.30 -14.32
CA THR A 4 10.71 -22.74 -13.29
C THR A 4 11.95 -22.10 -13.90
N ILE A 5 12.65 -21.26 -13.14
CA ILE A 5 13.95 -20.69 -13.52
C ILE A 5 14.99 -21.80 -13.86
N ARG A 6 14.85 -23.00 -13.26
CA ARG A 6 15.72 -24.16 -13.56
C ARG A 6 15.50 -24.69 -14.97
N ASP A 7 14.24 -24.65 -15.44
CA ASP A 7 13.91 -25.08 -16.81
C ASP A 7 14.48 -24.11 -17.83
N VAL A 8 14.38 -22.78 -17.57
CA VAL A 8 15.01 -21.75 -18.40
C VAL A 8 16.53 -21.95 -18.45
N ALA A 9 17.17 -22.17 -17.31
CA ALA A 9 18.62 -22.39 -17.24
C ALA A 9 19.04 -23.61 -18.06
N ARG A 10 18.26 -24.70 -17.99
CA ARG A 10 18.50 -25.95 -18.75
C ARG A 10 18.38 -25.71 -20.26
N VAL A 11 17.33 -25.04 -20.73
CA VAL A 11 17.09 -24.75 -22.16
C VAL A 11 18.14 -23.78 -22.69
N ALA A 12 18.43 -22.71 -21.94
CA ALA A 12 19.45 -21.72 -22.33
C ALA A 12 20.92 -22.24 -22.22
N GLY A 13 21.14 -23.43 -21.64
CA GLY A 13 22.49 -24.00 -21.47
C GLY A 13 23.36 -23.19 -20.51
N VAL A 14 22.80 -22.64 -19.44
CA VAL A 14 23.52 -21.84 -18.45
C VAL A 14 23.17 -22.24 -17.02
N SER A 15 23.87 -21.70 -16.03
CA SER A 15 23.53 -21.91 -14.63
C SER A 15 22.29 -21.08 -14.21
N VAL A 16 21.57 -21.56 -13.20
CA VAL A 16 20.45 -20.80 -12.59
C VAL A 16 20.90 -19.42 -12.10
N SER A 17 22.14 -19.33 -11.55
CA SER A 17 22.71 -18.07 -11.11
C SER A 17 22.95 -17.09 -12.28
N THR A 18 23.29 -17.60 -13.47
CA THR A 18 23.43 -16.77 -14.67
C THR A 18 22.09 -16.21 -15.12
N VAL A 19 21.05 -17.05 -15.16
CA VAL A 19 19.67 -16.59 -15.45
C VAL A 19 19.25 -15.53 -14.44
N SER A 20 19.44 -15.79 -13.15
CA SER A 20 19.09 -14.83 -12.09
C SER A 20 19.83 -13.50 -12.24
N ARG A 21 21.11 -13.49 -12.61
CA ARG A 21 21.87 -12.27 -12.87
C ARG A 21 21.32 -11.47 -14.06
N VAL A 22 20.95 -12.14 -15.15
CA VAL A 22 20.33 -11.49 -16.32
C VAL A 22 19.01 -10.86 -15.93
N LEU A 23 18.11 -11.60 -15.24
CA LEU A 23 16.82 -11.10 -14.78
C LEU A 23 16.93 -9.89 -13.82
N ASN A 24 18.02 -9.82 -13.06
CA ASN A 24 18.27 -8.73 -12.10
C ASN A 24 19.18 -7.61 -12.65
N ASN A 25 19.55 -7.66 -13.93
CA ASN A 25 20.52 -6.74 -14.54
C ASN A 25 21.83 -6.61 -13.73
N LYS A 26 22.28 -7.72 -13.11
CA LYS A 26 23.48 -7.75 -12.25
C LYS A 26 24.65 -8.42 -12.98
N GLY A 27 25.80 -7.78 -12.94
CA GLY A 27 27.04 -8.31 -13.50
C GLY A 27 27.18 -8.16 -15.02
N THR A 28 28.38 -8.43 -15.51
CA THR A 28 28.68 -8.36 -16.94
C THR A 28 28.38 -9.71 -17.59
N ILE A 29 27.27 -9.81 -18.29
CA ILE A 29 26.85 -10.99 -19.06
C ILE A 29 26.87 -10.62 -20.54
N SER A 30 27.44 -11.48 -21.39
CA SER A 30 27.51 -11.24 -22.84
C SER A 30 26.10 -11.14 -23.44
N GLU A 31 25.94 -10.29 -24.44
CA GLU A 31 24.66 -10.09 -25.15
C GLU A 31 24.17 -11.40 -25.78
N GLU A 32 25.06 -12.24 -26.26
CA GLU A 32 24.72 -13.56 -26.76
C GLU A 32 24.07 -14.46 -25.68
N THR A 33 24.61 -14.43 -24.46
CA THR A 33 24.04 -15.20 -23.34
C THR A 33 22.70 -14.63 -22.91
N LYS A 34 22.55 -13.31 -22.85
CA LYS A 34 21.26 -12.67 -22.57
C LYS A 34 20.20 -13.08 -23.62
N LYS A 35 20.56 -13.04 -24.89
CA LYS A 35 19.67 -13.41 -25.99
C LYS A 35 19.18 -14.87 -25.83
N ARG A 36 20.08 -15.83 -25.60
CA ARG A 36 19.72 -17.25 -25.38
C ARG A 36 18.77 -17.42 -24.18
N ILE A 37 18.96 -16.67 -23.10
CA ILE A 37 18.09 -16.73 -21.94
C ILE A 37 16.70 -16.17 -22.28
N HIS A 38 16.60 -15.05 -22.99
CA HIS A 38 15.31 -14.49 -23.40
C HIS A 38 14.56 -15.42 -24.37
N GLU A 39 15.26 -16.01 -25.35
CA GLU A 39 14.67 -17.00 -26.27
C GLU A 39 14.13 -18.21 -25.50
N ALA A 40 14.87 -18.74 -24.52
CA ALA A 40 14.43 -19.85 -23.69
C ALA A 40 13.20 -19.47 -22.82
N MET A 41 13.13 -18.23 -22.34
CA MET A 41 11.97 -17.75 -21.60
C MET A 41 10.73 -17.65 -22.48
N GLU A 42 10.87 -17.16 -23.69
CA GLU A 42 9.77 -17.09 -24.67
C GLU A 42 9.27 -18.47 -25.07
N GLU A 43 10.19 -19.39 -25.42
CA GLU A 43 9.87 -20.78 -25.77
C GLU A 43 9.08 -21.47 -24.66
N LEU A 44 9.52 -21.31 -23.42
CA LEU A 44 8.90 -21.94 -22.25
C LEU A 44 7.69 -21.16 -21.71
N LYS A 45 7.40 -19.97 -22.26
CA LYS A 45 6.41 -19.01 -21.71
C LYS A 45 6.66 -18.74 -20.23
N TYR A 46 7.92 -18.64 -19.85
CA TYR A 46 8.33 -18.38 -18.48
C TYR A 46 8.19 -16.90 -18.16
N VAL A 47 7.38 -16.60 -17.16
CA VAL A 47 7.27 -15.24 -16.59
C VAL A 47 8.03 -15.24 -15.27
N PRO A 48 9.03 -14.36 -15.09
CA PRO A 48 9.73 -14.21 -13.82
C PRO A 48 8.76 -13.96 -12.67
N ASN A 49 9.00 -14.61 -11.54
CA ASN A 49 8.25 -14.31 -10.32
C ASN A 49 8.86 -13.09 -9.64
N ASP A 50 8.28 -11.92 -9.92
CA ASP A 50 8.76 -10.64 -9.38
C ASP A 50 8.69 -10.60 -7.86
N PHE A 51 7.68 -11.22 -7.24
CA PHE A 51 7.58 -11.34 -5.79
C PHE A 51 8.78 -12.07 -5.19
N ALA A 52 9.13 -13.24 -5.73
CA ALA A 52 10.28 -14.01 -5.24
C ALA A 52 11.60 -13.25 -5.46
N ARG A 53 11.71 -12.56 -6.60
CA ARG A 53 12.88 -11.75 -6.94
C ARG A 53 13.03 -10.56 -6.01
N ASN A 54 11.97 -9.80 -5.81
CA ASN A 54 11.95 -8.61 -4.98
C ASN A 54 12.19 -8.95 -3.51
N PHE A 55 11.58 -10.02 -3.03
CA PHE A 55 11.81 -10.54 -1.68
C PHE A 55 13.28 -10.93 -1.44
N ALA A 56 13.93 -11.59 -2.42
CA ALA A 56 15.35 -11.94 -2.34
C ALA A 56 16.27 -10.69 -2.37
N ASN A 57 15.81 -9.58 -2.94
CA ASN A 57 16.52 -8.29 -2.95
C ASN A 57 16.25 -7.43 -1.69
N GLY A 58 15.43 -7.91 -0.75
CA GLY A 58 15.15 -7.24 0.53
C GLY A 58 14.02 -6.21 0.48
N SER A 59 13.36 -5.99 -0.67
CA SER A 59 12.17 -5.14 -0.81
C SER A 59 11.12 -5.90 -1.63
N PRO A 60 9.94 -6.23 -1.05
CA PRO A 60 8.85 -6.88 -1.78
C PRO A 60 8.23 -6.02 -2.88
N ARG A 61 8.57 -4.73 -2.94
CA ARG A 61 7.92 -3.77 -3.85
C ARG A 61 6.41 -3.79 -3.71
N ALA A 62 5.95 -3.73 -2.48
CA ALA A 62 4.54 -3.74 -2.13
C ALA A 62 4.23 -2.70 -1.04
N ILE A 63 3.07 -2.05 -1.16
CA ILE A 63 2.51 -1.14 -0.16
C ILE A 63 1.18 -1.72 0.28
N ALA A 64 0.89 -1.74 1.58
CA ALA A 64 -0.41 -2.15 2.08
C ALA A 64 -1.30 -0.93 2.34
N LEU A 65 -2.52 -0.97 1.83
CA LEU A 65 -3.62 -0.14 2.30
C LEU A 65 -4.43 -0.97 3.29
N VAL A 66 -4.49 -0.49 4.51
CA VAL A 66 -5.28 -1.12 5.58
C VAL A 66 -6.68 -0.56 5.57
N ILE A 67 -7.66 -1.41 5.70
CA ILE A 67 -9.08 -1.04 5.72
C ILE A 67 -9.77 -1.68 6.90
N ASP A 68 -10.84 -1.04 7.37
CA ASP A 68 -11.79 -1.69 8.26
C ASP A 68 -12.85 -2.40 7.42
N VAL A 69 -12.80 -3.73 7.39
CA VAL A 69 -13.79 -4.55 6.66
C VAL A 69 -15.04 -4.86 7.47
N ALA A 70 -15.09 -4.47 8.75
CA ALA A 70 -16.28 -4.64 9.57
C ALA A 70 -17.43 -3.77 9.06
N ASP A 71 -17.13 -2.64 8.41
CA ASP A 71 -18.13 -1.79 7.78
C ASP A 71 -18.18 -1.99 6.26
N ALA A 72 -19.12 -2.82 5.80
CA ALA A 72 -19.37 -3.05 4.37
C ALA A 72 -19.72 -1.75 3.60
N ARG A 73 -20.18 -0.68 4.28
CA ARG A 73 -20.48 0.62 3.67
C ARG A 73 -19.20 1.32 3.20
N SER A 74 -18.05 1.01 3.77
CA SER A 74 -16.75 1.54 3.35
C SER A 74 -16.48 1.25 1.87
N TYR A 75 -16.89 0.10 1.37
CA TYR A 75 -16.73 -0.28 -0.04
C TYR A 75 -17.68 0.43 -0.99
N ALA A 76 -18.82 0.89 -0.51
CA ALA A 76 -19.80 1.66 -1.29
C ALA A 76 -19.45 3.16 -1.35
N ASN A 77 -18.42 3.59 -0.64
CA ASN A 77 -18.03 4.99 -0.54
C ASN A 77 -17.11 5.40 -1.72
N ASN A 78 -17.57 6.39 -2.49
CA ASN A 78 -16.78 6.93 -3.61
C ASN A 78 -15.43 7.52 -3.17
N PHE A 79 -15.34 8.06 -1.96
CA PHE A 79 -14.07 8.55 -1.42
C PHE A 79 -13.06 7.41 -1.30
N PHE A 80 -13.48 6.28 -0.73
CA PHE A 80 -12.63 5.09 -0.62
C PHE A 80 -12.17 4.59 -1.99
N ASN A 81 -13.09 4.45 -2.94
CA ASN A 81 -12.77 3.96 -4.28
C ASN A 81 -11.78 4.88 -5.01
N ASN A 82 -11.96 6.20 -4.91
CA ASN A 82 -11.03 7.18 -5.48
C ASN A 82 -9.67 7.13 -4.80
N THR A 83 -9.63 6.93 -3.49
CA THR A 83 -8.37 6.78 -2.74
C THR A 83 -7.61 5.53 -3.19
N VAL A 84 -8.27 4.38 -3.27
CA VAL A 84 -7.67 3.14 -3.78
C VAL A 84 -7.14 3.35 -5.19
N PHE A 85 -7.92 3.96 -6.08
CA PHE A 85 -7.50 4.24 -7.45
C PHE A 85 -6.26 5.15 -7.51
N GLY A 86 -6.23 6.21 -6.69
CA GLY A 86 -5.10 7.13 -6.63
C GLY A 86 -3.82 6.46 -6.12
N ILE A 87 -3.92 5.66 -5.05
CA ILE A 87 -2.80 4.91 -4.47
C ILE A 87 -2.29 3.86 -5.46
N GLU A 88 -3.20 3.10 -6.08
CA GLU A 88 -2.83 2.07 -7.06
C GLU A 88 -2.11 2.68 -8.25
N THR A 89 -2.64 3.77 -8.81
CA THR A 89 -2.01 4.48 -9.93
C THR A 89 -0.60 4.96 -9.59
N ALA A 90 -0.40 5.50 -8.38
CA ALA A 90 0.92 5.95 -7.92
C ALA A 90 1.87 4.78 -7.67
N ALA A 91 1.40 3.70 -7.06
CA ALA A 91 2.15 2.48 -6.81
C ALA A 91 2.61 1.85 -8.14
N HIS A 92 1.69 1.64 -9.08
CA HIS A 92 1.98 1.07 -10.39
C HIS A 92 3.04 1.87 -11.16
N ARG A 93 2.95 3.21 -11.18
CA ARG A 93 3.95 4.08 -11.85
C ARG A 93 5.36 3.95 -11.26
N ASN A 94 5.48 3.47 -10.05
CA ASN A 94 6.75 3.29 -9.33
C ASN A 94 7.15 1.81 -9.19
N ASP A 95 6.53 0.91 -9.96
CA ASP A 95 6.77 -0.54 -9.91
C ASP A 95 6.50 -1.14 -8.52
N TYR A 96 5.47 -0.62 -7.82
CA TYR A 96 4.95 -1.19 -6.58
C TYR A 96 3.60 -1.85 -6.82
N SER A 97 3.32 -2.89 -6.06
CA SER A 97 1.98 -3.51 -5.98
C SER A 97 1.21 -2.95 -4.78
N LEU A 98 -0.08 -2.70 -4.96
CA LEU A 98 -0.97 -2.36 -3.85
C LEU A 98 -1.59 -3.63 -3.26
N MET A 99 -1.42 -3.83 -1.96
CA MET A 99 -2.08 -4.88 -1.19
C MET A 99 -3.14 -4.25 -0.30
N VAL A 100 -4.39 -4.66 -0.45
CA VAL A 100 -5.48 -4.23 0.44
C VAL A 100 -5.69 -5.30 1.49
N THR A 101 -5.70 -4.92 2.77
CA THR A 101 -5.79 -5.85 3.90
C THR A 101 -6.66 -5.31 5.02
N ASN A 102 -7.24 -6.24 5.79
CA ASN A 102 -7.95 -5.91 7.02
C ASN A 102 -6.95 -5.64 8.17
N GLY A 103 -7.21 -4.57 8.93
CA GLY A 103 -6.46 -4.23 10.14
C GLY A 103 -6.78 -5.10 11.34
N ALA A 104 -7.94 -5.75 11.38
CA ALA A 104 -8.38 -6.52 12.53
C ALA A 104 -7.41 -7.65 12.91
N PRO A 105 -7.24 -7.95 14.21
CA PRO A 105 -6.47 -9.08 14.68
C PRO A 105 -7.03 -10.41 14.17
N ASN A 106 -6.15 -11.37 13.93
CA ASN A 106 -6.55 -12.75 13.62
C ASN A 106 -6.83 -13.53 14.92
N ALA A 107 -7.13 -14.83 14.78
CA ALA A 107 -7.37 -15.73 15.90
C ALA A 107 -6.17 -15.83 16.89
N SER A 108 -4.97 -15.43 16.47
CA SER A 108 -3.76 -15.40 17.33
C SER A 108 -3.51 -14.03 17.97
N GLY A 109 -4.45 -13.08 17.83
CA GLY A 109 -4.33 -11.72 18.39
C GLY A 109 -3.36 -10.79 17.63
N ILE A 110 -2.72 -11.26 16.57
CA ILE A 110 -1.79 -10.46 15.77
C ILE A 110 -2.57 -9.72 14.68
N SER A 111 -2.43 -8.39 14.62
CA SER A 111 -3.09 -7.58 13.60
C SER A 111 -2.63 -7.95 12.19
N GLY A 112 -3.50 -7.70 11.19
CA GLY A 112 -3.14 -7.89 9.78
C GLY A 112 -1.91 -7.08 9.40
N VAL A 113 -1.81 -5.87 9.93
CA VAL A 113 -0.69 -4.94 9.67
C VAL A 113 0.62 -5.46 10.26
N GLU A 114 0.62 -5.90 11.52
CA GLU A 114 1.82 -6.46 12.15
C GLU A 114 2.36 -7.66 11.38
N ARG A 115 1.47 -8.54 10.91
CA ARG A 115 1.90 -9.70 10.09
C ARG A 115 2.55 -9.29 8.77
N LEU A 116 2.13 -8.18 8.18
CA LEU A 116 2.74 -7.66 6.95
C LEU A 116 4.13 -7.08 7.23
N ILE A 117 4.25 -6.28 8.30
CA ILE A 117 5.49 -5.62 8.68
C ILE A 117 6.52 -6.67 9.15
N LEU A 118 6.19 -7.47 10.16
CA LEU A 118 7.09 -8.48 10.73
C LEU A 118 7.44 -9.58 9.72
N GLY A 119 6.48 -9.93 8.84
CA GLY A 119 6.69 -10.87 7.75
C GLY A 119 7.43 -10.29 6.55
N LYS A 120 7.84 -9.02 6.58
CA LYS A 120 8.52 -8.30 5.48
C LYS A 120 7.78 -8.43 4.15
N LYS A 121 6.45 -8.40 4.19
CA LYS A 121 5.60 -8.59 3.00
C LYS A 121 5.32 -7.30 2.25
N VAL A 122 5.59 -6.16 2.87
CA VAL A 122 5.39 -4.82 2.32
C VAL A 122 6.54 -3.91 2.73
N ASP A 123 6.78 -2.86 1.96
CA ASP A 123 7.78 -1.83 2.23
C ASP A 123 7.20 -0.61 2.95
N GLY A 124 5.86 -0.50 2.99
CA GLY A 124 5.16 0.57 3.68
C GLY A 124 3.70 0.25 3.87
N VAL A 125 3.05 1.00 4.77
CA VAL A 125 1.62 0.87 5.06
C VAL A 125 0.92 2.22 4.98
N ILE A 126 -0.33 2.20 4.54
CA ILE A 126 -1.25 3.34 4.53
C ILE A 126 -2.46 2.94 5.36
N LEU A 127 -2.81 3.77 6.35
CA LEU A 127 -3.87 3.47 7.33
C LEU A 127 -4.85 4.65 7.43
N PRO A 128 -6.16 4.40 7.44
CA PRO A 128 -7.13 5.43 7.84
C PRO A 128 -6.94 5.80 9.30
N VAL A 129 -7.08 7.08 9.63
CA VAL A 129 -6.96 7.57 11.01
C VAL A 129 -7.95 6.91 11.97
N SER A 130 -9.09 6.45 11.47
CA SER A 130 -10.14 5.80 12.26
C SER A 130 -9.75 4.46 12.89
N ILE A 131 -8.67 3.82 12.41
CA ILE A 131 -8.18 2.53 12.94
C ILE A 131 -6.78 2.65 13.56
N VAL A 132 -6.29 3.86 13.74
CA VAL A 132 -4.97 4.11 14.31
C VAL A 132 -5.07 4.15 15.83
N GLU A 133 -4.33 3.27 16.48
CA GLU A 133 -4.20 3.22 17.93
C GLU A 133 -2.81 3.70 18.37
N PRO A 134 -2.67 4.35 19.55
CA PRO A 134 -1.39 4.88 20.04
C PRO A 134 -0.28 3.82 20.11
N GLU A 135 -0.61 2.61 20.56
CA GLU A 135 0.33 1.50 20.67
C GLU A 135 0.87 1.07 19.31
N PHE A 136 0.03 1.15 18.28
CA PHE A 136 0.45 0.87 16.89
C PHE A 136 1.43 1.92 16.39
N LEU A 137 1.15 3.22 16.62
CA LEU A 137 2.05 4.30 16.23
C LEU A 137 3.42 4.18 16.88
N ALA A 138 3.45 3.89 18.20
CA ALA A 138 4.70 3.68 18.94
C ALA A 138 5.52 2.54 18.31
N LYS A 139 4.87 1.45 17.95
CA LYS A 139 5.53 0.29 17.33
C LYS A 139 6.07 0.56 15.93
N VAL A 140 5.30 1.29 15.12
CA VAL A 140 5.73 1.71 13.77
C VAL A 140 6.95 2.62 13.87
N ASP A 141 6.94 3.56 14.83
CA ASP A 141 8.08 4.45 15.06
C ASP A 141 9.31 3.69 15.57
N GLU A 142 9.16 2.78 16.53
CA GLU A 142 10.24 1.92 17.03
C GLU A 142 10.92 1.17 15.88
N LEU A 143 10.12 0.62 14.96
CA LEU A 143 10.60 -0.13 13.81
C LEU A 143 11.10 0.77 12.67
N LYS A 144 10.90 2.09 12.77
CA LYS A 144 11.15 3.08 11.69
C LYS A 144 10.53 2.62 10.37
N PHE A 145 9.35 2.02 10.46
CA PHE A 145 8.68 1.44 9.30
C PHE A 145 7.91 2.53 8.54
N PRO A 146 8.02 2.63 7.19
CA PRO A 146 7.31 3.63 6.41
C PRO A 146 5.80 3.52 6.58
N CYS A 147 5.18 4.57 7.11
CA CYS A 147 3.75 4.65 7.38
C CYS A 147 3.19 6.02 6.99
N VAL A 148 2.01 6.01 6.37
CA VAL A 148 1.25 7.22 6.06
C VAL A 148 -0.18 7.06 6.58
N ILE A 149 -0.67 8.06 7.30
CA ILE A 149 -2.03 8.09 7.83
C ILE A 149 -2.94 8.85 6.83
N LEU A 150 -4.07 8.24 6.50
CA LEU A 150 -5.16 8.89 5.75
C LEU A 150 -6.13 9.56 6.73
N GLY A 151 -6.14 10.86 6.71
CA GLY A 151 -6.81 11.71 7.69
C GLY A 151 -5.80 12.42 8.57
N ARG A 152 -6.17 13.59 9.09
CA ARG A 152 -5.34 14.36 10.01
C ARG A 152 -5.23 13.60 11.34
N ILE A 153 -4.03 13.53 11.86
CA ILE A 153 -3.75 13.04 13.20
C ILE A 153 -3.50 14.24 14.12
N ASP A 154 -4.04 14.19 15.32
CA ASP A 154 -3.75 15.21 16.33
C ASP A 154 -2.31 15.09 16.85
N GLU A 155 -1.86 16.04 17.67
CA GLU A 155 -0.53 16.01 18.26
C GLU A 155 -0.29 14.67 18.98
N THR A 156 0.76 13.98 18.55
CA THR A 156 1.22 12.73 19.13
C THR A 156 2.70 12.87 19.48
N ASP A 157 3.19 12.05 20.40
CA ASP A 157 4.61 11.99 20.75
C ASP A 157 5.48 11.42 19.61
N VAL A 158 4.85 10.96 18.52
CA VAL A 158 5.49 10.34 17.36
C VAL A 158 5.26 11.19 16.13
N GLU A 159 6.34 11.57 15.45
CA GLU A 159 6.24 12.28 14.18
C GLU A 159 5.79 11.32 13.06
N MET A 160 4.57 11.53 12.54
CA MET A 160 3.97 10.69 11.52
C MET A 160 3.59 11.50 10.28
N SER A 161 3.82 10.91 9.11
CA SER A 161 3.31 11.45 7.84
C SER A 161 1.81 11.18 7.71
N TRP A 162 1.03 12.21 7.39
CA TRP A 162 -0.40 12.07 7.12
C TRP A 162 -0.83 12.89 5.90
N VAL A 163 -1.94 12.49 5.32
CA VAL A 163 -2.59 13.16 4.18
C VAL A 163 -4.07 13.28 4.46
N ASP A 164 -4.61 14.49 4.34
CA ASP A 164 -6.05 14.75 4.49
C ASP A 164 -6.52 15.79 3.48
N ILE A 165 -7.82 15.90 3.30
CA ILE A 165 -8.46 17.04 2.61
C ILE A 165 -8.57 18.22 3.57
N ASN A 166 -8.75 19.42 3.04
CA ASN A 166 -8.98 20.60 3.88
C ASN A 166 -10.44 20.59 4.40
N ASN A 167 -10.68 19.84 5.48
CA ASN A 167 -12.00 19.66 6.09
C ASN A 167 -12.59 20.98 6.59
N THR A 168 -11.79 21.87 7.21
CA THR A 168 -12.23 23.19 7.65
C THR A 168 -12.71 24.04 6.48
N GLN A 169 -11.97 24.06 5.37
CA GLN A 169 -12.39 24.80 4.18
C GLN A 169 -13.67 24.20 3.59
N ALA A 170 -13.82 22.88 3.58
CA ALA A 170 -15.04 22.23 3.11
C ALA A 170 -16.26 22.65 3.93
N GLY A 171 -16.16 22.66 5.26
CA GLY A 171 -17.22 23.17 6.16
C GLY A 171 -17.55 24.63 5.92
N VAL A 172 -16.52 25.48 5.78
CA VAL A 172 -16.71 26.93 5.48
C VAL A 172 -17.43 27.11 4.15
N LEU A 173 -17.03 26.38 3.08
CA LEU A 173 -17.65 26.51 1.77
C LEU A 173 -19.12 26.06 1.78
N ALA A 174 -19.42 24.94 2.42
CA ALA A 174 -20.78 24.42 2.53
C ALA A 174 -21.68 25.40 3.31
N THR A 175 -21.21 25.86 4.48
CA THR A 175 -21.95 26.80 5.30
C THR A 175 -22.17 28.14 4.59
N ARG A 176 -21.15 28.68 3.95
CA ARG A 176 -21.24 29.92 3.17
C ARG A 176 -22.25 29.81 2.02
N HIS A 177 -22.25 28.67 1.32
CA HIS A 177 -23.23 28.40 0.27
C HIS A 177 -24.66 28.46 0.79
N LEU A 178 -24.95 27.83 1.92
CA LEU A 178 -26.28 27.86 2.53
C LEU A 178 -26.69 29.30 2.94
N ILE A 179 -25.78 30.02 3.55
CA ILE A 179 -26.02 31.42 3.93
C ILE A 179 -26.33 32.29 2.69
N GLN A 180 -25.58 32.14 1.62
CA GLN A 180 -25.81 32.89 0.36
C GLN A 180 -27.17 32.54 -0.28
N ARG A 181 -27.66 31.31 -0.07
CA ARG A 181 -29.00 30.89 -0.48
C ARG A 181 -30.13 31.42 0.43
N GLY A 182 -29.79 32.19 1.46
CA GLY A 182 -30.77 32.80 2.38
C GLY A 182 -31.13 31.94 3.60
N TYR A 183 -30.56 30.73 3.74
CA TYR A 183 -30.80 29.90 4.92
C TYR A 183 -30.19 30.54 6.16
N ARG A 184 -30.95 30.55 7.29
CA ARG A 184 -30.54 31.15 8.57
C ARG A 184 -30.48 30.12 9.70
N ARG A 185 -31.15 28.99 9.53
CA ARG A 185 -31.16 27.89 10.49
C ARG A 185 -30.47 26.71 9.84
N ILE A 186 -29.20 26.55 10.18
CA ILE A 186 -28.31 25.53 9.59
C ILE A 186 -27.94 24.54 10.69
N ALA A 187 -28.02 23.25 10.40
CA ALA A 187 -27.57 22.18 11.29
C ALA A 187 -26.46 21.39 10.60
N PHE A 188 -25.46 21.01 11.37
CA PHE A 188 -24.44 20.05 10.96
C PHE A 188 -24.71 18.70 11.63
N VAL A 189 -24.73 17.64 10.85
CA VAL A 189 -24.94 16.27 11.35
C VAL A 189 -23.69 15.47 11.04
N SER A 190 -23.07 14.90 12.05
CA SER A 190 -21.91 14.05 11.96
C SER A 190 -22.10 12.79 12.82
N GLU A 191 -21.33 11.77 12.57
CA GLU A 191 -21.42 10.51 13.32
C GLU A 191 -20.83 10.67 14.73
N SER A 192 -19.70 11.37 14.85
CA SER A 192 -19.02 11.61 16.14
C SER A 192 -18.10 12.82 16.06
N ARG A 193 -17.93 13.52 17.19
CA ARG A 193 -16.87 14.54 17.34
C ARG A 193 -15.50 13.92 17.69
N SER A 194 -15.42 12.62 17.84
CA SER A 194 -14.17 11.97 18.20
C SER A 194 -13.21 11.80 17.01
N THR A 195 -13.69 12.02 15.79
CA THR A 195 -12.83 11.99 14.60
C THR A 195 -12.37 13.39 14.23
N THR A 196 -11.11 13.54 13.88
CA THR A 196 -10.51 14.83 13.51
C THR A 196 -11.22 15.47 12.32
N PHE A 197 -11.63 14.70 11.32
CA PHE A 197 -12.31 15.22 10.14
C PHE A 197 -13.72 15.77 10.44
N ASP A 198 -14.43 15.21 11.42
CA ASP A 198 -15.73 15.74 11.88
C ASP A 198 -15.56 16.98 12.75
N ALA A 199 -14.53 17.02 13.57
CA ALA A 199 -14.21 18.17 14.40
C ALA A 199 -13.75 19.39 13.56
N ASP A 200 -13.06 19.14 12.46
CA ASP A 200 -12.52 20.18 11.57
C ASP A 200 -13.59 20.80 10.64
N ARG A 201 -14.69 20.12 10.38
CA ARG A 201 -15.81 20.61 9.55
C ARG A 201 -16.79 21.47 10.31
#